data_8769d412c5dc935c8710d52ab588b95b
#
_entry.id   8769d412c5dc935c8710d52ab588b95b
#
_cell.length_a   1.000
_cell.length_b   1.000
_cell.length_c   1.000
_cell.angle_alpha   90.00
_cell.angle_beta   90.00
_cell.angle_gamma   90.00
#
_symmetry.space_group_name_H-M   'P 1'
#
loop_
_entity.id
_entity.type
_entity.pdbx_description
1 polymer ?
#
loop_
_entity_poly.entity_id
_entity_poly.type
_entity_poly.pdbx_seq_one_letter_code
_entity_poly.pdbx_strand_id
1 'polypeptide(L)'
;MFYIKNIIFLIILSLTIIGCAKYDPVTGEKVIIEPNPQKKAGEFRDKQGGIFGDINNSKKNSTTFDFATSNVLWRATLKSLDFLPLLNADYSGGVIVYDWYSDNLNSNEQVKITVRFLSNELRSDAVQVTVHKKVCDENNKCTTTKLNNNFSQEIKDKILFSARSMRVEDLKNKPKD
;
A
#
# COMPACT_ATOMS: atom_id res chain seq x y z
N MET A 1 23.16 59.38 -42.53
CA MET A 1 23.72 58.08 -42.15
C MET A 1 23.61 57.79 -40.67
N PHE A 2 23.67 58.78 -39.77
CA PHE A 2 23.54 58.62 -38.30
C PHE A 2 22.12 58.19 -37.83
N TYR A 3 21.08 58.74 -38.46
CA TYR A 3 19.68 58.43 -38.06
C TYR A 3 19.27 57.00 -38.37
N ILE A 4 19.77 56.43 -39.47
CA ILE A 4 19.45 55.04 -39.84
C ILE A 4 20.06 54.05 -38.86
N LYS A 5 21.25 54.32 -38.36
CA LYS A 5 21.94 53.51 -37.37
C LYS A 5 21.20 53.48 -36.04
N ASN A 6 20.65 54.63 -35.61
CA ASN A 6 19.87 54.72 -34.38
C ASN A 6 18.50 54.02 -34.50
N ILE A 7 17.87 54.09 -35.66
CA ILE A 7 16.58 53.38 -35.88
C ILE A 7 16.79 51.87 -35.88
N ILE A 8 17.87 51.37 -36.51
CA ILE A 8 18.20 49.93 -36.50
C ILE A 8 18.52 49.47 -35.08
N PHE A 9 19.22 50.26 -34.29
CA PHE A 9 19.52 49.95 -32.89
C PHE A 9 18.25 49.87 -32.00
N LEU A 10 17.29 50.78 -32.20
CA LEU A 10 15.99 50.74 -31.52
C LEU A 10 15.13 49.53 -31.89
N ILE A 11 15.16 49.11 -33.16
CA ILE A 11 14.44 47.92 -33.63
C ILE A 11 15.06 46.65 -33.05
N ILE A 12 16.38 46.54 -32.97
CA ILE A 12 17.06 45.40 -32.36
C ILE A 12 16.80 45.33 -30.86
N LEU A 13 16.77 46.48 -30.18
CA LEU A 13 16.47 46.52 -28.73
C LEU A 13 15.02 46.15 -28.43
N SER A 14 14.07 46.39 -29.32
CA SER A 14 12.66 46.02 -29.15
C SER A 14 12.39 44.50 -29.35
N LEU A 15 13.27 43.79 -30.09
CA LEU A 15 13.13 42.33 -30.30
C LEU A 15 13.61 41.47 -29.14
N THR A 16 14.33 42.02 -28.15
CA THR A 16 14.88 41.28 -27.03
C THR A 16 13.91 41.09 -25.85
N ILE A 17 12.68 41.60 -25.92
CA ILE A 17 11.68 41.52 -24.82
C ILE A 17 10.70 40.36 -25.05
N ILE A 18 11.05 39.32 -25.79
CA ILE A 18 10.22 38.12 -25.88
C ILE A 18 10.54 37.27 -24.65
N GLY A 19 9.84 37.54 -23.55
CA GLY A 19 9.93 36.75 -22.32
C GLY A 19 9.52 35.29 -22.58
N CYS A 20 10.40 34.36 -22.27
CA CYS A 20 10.11 32.92 -22.33
C CYS A 20 8.98 32.58 -21.31
N ALA A 21 7.75 32.48 -21.79
CA ALA A 21 6.69 31.84 -21.03
C ALA A 21 6.92 30.33 -21.02
N LYS A 22 7.05 29.74 -19.85
CA LYS A 22 7.21 28.29 -19.70
C LYS A 22 5.82 27.67 -19.75
N TYR A 23 5.59 26.78 -20.71
CA TYR A 23 4.36 26.00 -20.85
C TYR A 23 4.60 24.56 -20.38
N ASP A 24 3.57 23.93 -19.81
CA ASP A 24 3.59 22.52 -19.46
C ASP A 24 3.58 21.68 -20.75
N PRO A 25 4.52 20.74 -20.94
CA PRO A 25 4.61 19.95 -22.16
C PRO A 25 3.47 18.93 -22.31
N VAL A 26 2.69 18.66 -21.26
CA VAL A 26 1.60 17.67 -21.25
C VAL A 26 0.24 18.32 -21.45
N THR A 27 -0.02 19.44 -20.79
CA THR A 27 -1.33 20.12 -20.82
C THR A 27 -1.38 21.33 -21.73
N GLY A 28 -0.21 21.88 -22.15
CA GLY A 28 -0.12 23.09 -22.95
C GLY A 28 -0.52 24.38 -22.22
N GLU A 29 -0.78 24.31 -20.92
CA GLU A 29 -1.15 25.46 -20.11
C GLU A 29 0.06 26.25 -19.64
N LYS A 30 -0.11 27.56 -19.48
CA LYS A 30 0.93 28.47 -19.00
C LYS A 30 1.25 28.19 -17.54
N VAL A 31 2.47 27.77 -17.25
CA VAL A 31 2.94 27.55 -15.87
C VAL A 31 3.14 28.91 -15.19
N ILE A 32 2.23 29.29 -14.32
CA ILE A 32 2.36 30.46 -13.47
C ILE A 32 3.18 30.07 -12.25
N ILE A 33 4.42 30.52 -12.18
CA ILE A 33 5.28 30.29 -11.00
C ILE A 33 4.87 31.32 -9.92
N GLU A 34 4.15 30.88 -8.91
CA GLU A 34 3.84 31.72 -7.76
C GLU A 34 5.12 32.06 -6.98
N PRO A 35 5.46 33.35 -6.85
CA PRO A 35 6.68 33.76 -6.17
C PRO A 35 6.62 33.65 -4.65
N ASN A 36 5.41 33.42 -4.07
CA ASN A 36 5.23 33.31 -2.64
C ASN A 36 5.40 31.86 -2.17
N PRO A 37 6.46 31.54 -1.38
CA PRO A 37 6.71 30.18 -0.88
C PRO A 37 5.58 29.60 -0.04
N GLN A 38 4.86 30.43 0.71
CA GLN A 38 3.76 29.99 1.58
C GLN A 38 2.53 29.61 0.77
N LYS A 39 2.24 30.33 -0.32
CA LYS A 39 1.14 30.02 -1.22
C LYS A 39 1.42 28.76 -2.03
N LYS A 40 2.66 28.57 -2.49
CA LYS A 40 3.12 27.36 -3.16
C LYS A 40 3.05 26.13 -2.25
N ALA A 41 3.43 26.27 -0.97
CA ALA A 41 3.28 25.20 0.01
C ALA A 41 1.81 24.87 0.31
N GLY A 42 0.92 25.87 0.31
CA GLY A 42 -0.53 25.69 0.43
C GLY A 42 -1.11 24.91 -0.73
N GLU A 43 -0.83 25.30 -1.98
CA GLU A 43 -1.31 24.60 -3.18
C GLU A 43 -0.79 23.18 -3.29
N PHE A 44 0.47 22.96 -2.86
CA PHE A 44 1.05 21.60 -2.84
C PHE A 44 0.33 20.71 -1.82
N ARG A 45 0.01 21.26 -0.65
CA ARG A 45 -0.74 20.57 0.40
C ARG A 45 -2.17 20.25 -0.04
N ASP A 46 -2.83 21.17 -0.71
CA ASP A 46 -4.22 21.02 -1.18
C ASP A 46 -4.34 20.02 -2.35
N LYS A 47 -3.29 19.94 -3.21
CA LYS A 47 -3.26 19.02 -4.37
C LYS A 47 -2.79 17.61 -4.03
N GLN A 48 -1.90 17.42 -3.05
CA GLN A 48 -1.32 16.12 -2.73
C GLN A 48 -1.76 15.52 -1.38
N GLY A 49 -2.55 16.27 -0.59
CA GLY A 49 -2.86 15.86 0.78
C GLY A 49 -1.62 15.95 1.69
N GLY A 50 -1.76 16.46 2.90
CA GLY A 50 -0.68 16.44 3.90
C GLY A 50 -0.36 15.01 4.34
N ILE A 51 0.79 14.81 5.02
CA ILE A 51 1.24 13.53 5.59
C ILE A 51 0.17 12.86 6.49
N PHE A 52 -0.80 13.64 6.97
CA PHE A 52 -1.91 13.16 7.81
C PHE A 52 -3.29 13.17 7.11
N GLY A 53 -3.34 13.40 5.78
CA GLY A 53 -4.60 13.48 5.06
C GLY A 53 -5.47 14.67 5.46
N ASP A 54 -6.41 15.03 4.62
CA ASP A 54 -7.37 16.09 4.92
C ASP A 54 -8.47 15.52 5.84
N ILE A 55 -8.38 15.80 7.14
CA ILE A 55 -9.32 15.30 8.16
C ILE A 55 -10.74 15.82 7.92
N ASN A 56 -10.91 16.89 7.15
CA ASN A 56 -12.20 17.55 6.91
C ASN A 56 -12.89 17.15 5.59
N ASN A 57 -12.21 16.44 4.69
CA ASN A 57 -12.79 16.06 3.40
C ASN A 57 -13.02 14.54 3.31
N SER A 58 -13.88 14.02 4.16
CA SER A 58 -14.27 12.61 4.28
C SER A 58 -14.94 12.00 3.04
N LYS A 59 -14.81 12.60 1.87
CA LYS A 59 -15.54 12.15 0.67
C LYS A 59 -14.70 11.89 -0.56
N LYS A 60 -13.51 11.38 -0.51
CA LYS A 60 -12.84 10.76 -1.67
C LYS A 60 -11.33 10.72 -1.55
N ASN A 61 -10.79 9.99 -0.59
CA ASN A 61 -9.53 9.29 -0.85
C ASN A 61 -9.38 8.30 0.29
N SER A 62 -9.64 7.04 0.01
CA SER A 62 -9.37 5.96 0.94
C SER A 62 -7.88 5.96 1.25
N THR A 63 -7.53 6.52 2.39
CA THR A 63 -6.20 6.43 2.96
C THR A 63 -5.87 4.95 3.23
N THR A 64 -4.61 4.64 3.36
CA THR A 64 -4.06 3.30 3.62
C THR A 64 -4.83 2.52 4.72
N PHE A 65 -5.53 3.22 5.62
CA PHE A 65 -6.35 2.65 6.68
C PHE A 65 -7.62 1.94 6.16
N ASP A 66 -8.24 2.49 5.12
CA ASP A 66 -9.46 1.93 4.52
C ASP A 66 -9.15 0.61 3.79
N PHE A 67 -7.94 0.44 3.36
CA PHE A 67 -7.48 -0.74 2.65
C PHE A 67 -7.35 -1.96 3.57
N ALA A 68 -6.81 -1.84 4.78
CA ALA A 68 -6.70 -2.94 5.73
C ALA A 68 -8.07 -3.38 6.24
N THR A 69 -9.02 -2.46 6.35
CA THR A 69 -10.40 -2.75 6.75
C THR A 69 -11.27 -3.23 5.60
N SER A 70 -10.98 -2.83 4.35
CA SER A 70 -11.76 -3.20 3.17
C SER A 70 -11.35 -4.55 2.57
N ASN A 71 -10.08 -4.96 2.69
CA ASN A 71 -9.63 -6.24 2.14
C ASN A 71 -10.11 -7.42 2.99
N VAL A 72 -11.09 -8.13 2.46
CA VAL A 72 -11.71 -9.27 3.15
C VAL A 72 -10.72 -10.43 3.40
N LEU A 73 -9.75 -10.65 2.50
CA LEU A 73 -8.72 -11.70 2.68
C LEU A 73 -7.79 -11.36 3.85
N TRP A 74 -7.42 -10.10 3.98
CA TRP A 74 -6.60 -9.61 5.10
C TRP A 74 -7.31 -9.80 6.43
N ARG A 75 -8.54 -9.31 6.56
CA ARG A 75 -9.37 -9.46 7.75
C ARG A 75 -9.60 -10.93 8.11
N ALA A 76 -9.90 -11.75 7.12
CA ALA A 76 -10.11 -13.18 7.29
C ALA A 76 -8.85 -13.90 7.77
N THR A 77 -7.67 -13.51 7.28
CA THR A 77 -6.41 -14.09 7.74
C THR A 77 -6.16 -13.77 9.21
N LEU A 78 -6.28 -12.50 9.60
CA LEU A 78 -6.12 -12.08 10.99
C LEU A 78 -7.10 -12.82 11.92
N LYS A 79 -8.36 -12.96 11.52
CA LYS A 79 -9.39 -13.67 12.30
C LYS A 79 -9.16 -15.17 12.35
N SER A 80 -8.73 -15.79 11.25
CA SER A 80 -8.55 -17.25 11.19
C SER A 80 -7.33 -17.75 11.94
N LEU A 81 -6.34 -16.89 12.14
CA LEU A 81 -5.05 -17.19 12.74
C LEU A 81 -4.76 -16.32 13.97
N ASP A 82 -5.82 -15.83 14.64
CA ASP A 82 -5.75 -14.94 15.81
C ASP A 82 -5.11 -15.61 17.04
N PHE A 83 -5.12 -16.94 17.09
CA PHE A 83 -4.45 -17.72 18.15
C PHE A 83 -2.92 -17.75 18.04
N LEU A 84 -2.38 -17.32 16.90
CA LEU A 84 -0.93 -17.28 16.65
C LEU A 84 -0.34 -15.91 17.03
N PRO A 85 0.85 -15.85 17.64
CA PRO A 85 1.53 -14.60 17.89
C PRO A 85 1.90 -13.93 16.58
N LEU A 86 1.43 -12.70 16.39
CA LEU A 86 1.72 -11.90 15.21
C LEU A 86 3.12 -11.28 15.34
N LEU A 87 4.00 -11.57 14.39
CA LEU A 87 5.35 -10.99 14.35
C LEU A 87 5.37 -9.71 13.54
N ASN A 88 4.78 -9.72 12.34
CA ASN A 88 4.75 -8.58 11.44
C ASN A 88 3.53 -8.65 10.52
N ALA A 89 2.95 -7.49 10.24
CA ALA A 89 1.86 -7.33 9.28
C ALA A 89 2.15 -6.11 8.39
N ASP A 90 2.78 -6.37 7.24
CA ASP A 90 3.02 -5.35 6.23
C ASP A 90 1.89 -5.38 5.20
N TYR A 91 1.00 -4.42 5.35
CA TYR A 91 -0.14 -4.29 4.47
C TYR A 91 0.26 -3.87 3.06
N SER A 92 1.19 -2.92 2.93
CA SER A 92 1.67 -2.41 1.63
C SER A 92 2.41 -3.49 0.83
N GLY A 93 3.20 -4.31 1.53
CA GLY A 93 3.88 -5.46 0.94
C GLY A 93 2.99 -6.69 0.78
N GLY A 94 1.75 -6.66 1.29
CA GLY A 94 0.82 -7.77 1.22
C GLY A 94 1.31 -9.02 1.95
N VAL A 95 1.92 -8.85 3.14
CA VAL A 95 2.52 -9.98 3.89
C VAL A 95 2.12 -9.91 5.36
N ILE A 96 1.67 -11.05 5.89
CA ILE A 96 1.50 -11.27 7.33
C ILE A 96 2.45 -12.40 7.76
N VAL A 97 3.22 -12.16 8.80
CA VAL A 97 4.16 -13.13 9.37
C VAL A 97 3.78 -13.38 10.82
N TYR A 98 3.47 -14.62 11.15
CA TYR A 98 3.28 -15.08 12.51
C TYR A 98 4.59 -15.64 13.05
N ASP A 99 4.82 -15.45 14.35
CA ASP A 99 6.05 -15.94 14.98
C ASP A 99 6.00 -17.46 15.23
N TRP A 100 7.11 -17.99 15.72
CA TRP A 100 7.20 -19.38 16.10
C TRP A 100 6.19 -19.72 17.20
N TYR A 101 5.36 -20.71 16.93
CA TYR A 101 4.30 -21.16 17.80
C TYR A 101 4.40 -22.66 18.03
N SER A 102 4.18 -23.09 19.27
CA SER A 102 4.03 -24.49 19.67
C SER A 102 2.77 -24.63 20.51
N ASP A 103 1.99 -25.63 20.20
CA ASP A 103 0.77 -25.95 20.97
C ASP A 103 1.09 -26.54 22.36
N ASN A 104 2.27 -27.08 22.55
CA ASN A 104 2.72 -27.68 23.78
C ASN A 104 4.04 -27.05 24.23
N LEU A 105 4.09 -26.56 25.48
CA LEU A 105 5.25 -25.95 26.10
C LEU A 105 6.49 -26.87 26.15
N ASN A 106 6.27 -28.19 26.18
CA ASN A 106 7.32 -29.21 26.20
C ASN A 106 7.63 -29.78 24.82
N SER A 107 7.06 -29.20 23.76
CA SER A 107 7.30 -29.65 22.40
C SER A 107 8.60 -29.06 21.86
N ASN A 108 9.46 -29.93 21.35
CA ASN A 108 10.65 -29.55 20.63
C ASN A 108 10.33 -29.02 19.22
N GLU A 109 9.04 -28.98 18.87
CA GLU A 109 8.56 -28.58 17.56
C GLU A 109 7.84 -27.23 17.62
N GLN A 110 8.16 -26.35 16.69
CA GLN A 110 7.51 -25.06 16.50
C GLN A 110 7.17 -24.86 15.04
N VAL A 111 6.09 -24.13 14.77
CA VAL A 111 5.69 -23.73 13.41
C VAL A 111 5.69 -22.22 13.26
N LYS A 112 6.09 -21.75 12.08
CA LYS A 112 6.04 -20.35 11.69
C LYS A 112 5.25 -20.24 10.39
N ILE A 113 4.26 -19.35 10.37
CA ILE A 113 3.37 -19.18 9.23
C ILE A 113 3.61 -17.81 8.60
N THR A 114 3.72 -17.81 7.27
CA THR A 114 3.77 -16.59 6.47
C THR A 114 2.66 -16.64 5.44
N VAL A 115 1.83 -15.60 5.41
CA VAL A 115 0.76 -15.44 4.43
C VAL A 115 1.10 -14.27 3.52
N ARG A 116 1.09 -14.49 2.22
CA ARG A 116 1.31 -13.46 1.19
C ARG A 116 0.06 -13.30 0.35
N PHE A 117 -0.33 -12.06 0.14
CA PHE A 117 -1.45 -11.69 -0.72
C PHE A 117 -0.90 -11.26 -2.08
N LEU A 118 -1.32 -11.95 -3.12
CA LEU A 118 -0.90 -11.71 -4.50
C LEU A 118 -1.93 -10.86 -5.26
N SER A 119 -3.16 -10.78 -4.72
CA SER A 119 -4.27 -10.00 -5.27
C SER A 119 -5.27 -9.67 -4.14
N ASN A 120 -6.10 -8.66 -4.36
CA ASN A 120 -7.20 -8.29 -3.45
C ASN A 120 -8.51 -9.03 -3.78
N GLU A 121 -8.51 -9.82 -4.82
CA GLU A 121 -9.67 -10.59 -5.24
C GLU A 121 -9.85 -11.86 -4.40
N LEU A 122 -11.11 -12.22 -4.14
CA LEU A 122 -11.45 -13.42 -3.38
C LEU A 122 -11.34 -14.68 -4.27
N ARG A 123 -10.10 -15.06 -4.58
CA ARG A 123 -9.72 -16.21 -5.39
C ARG A 123 -8.69 -17.09 -4.69
N SER A 124 -8.62 -18.35 -5.06
CA SER A 124 -7.69 -19.31 -4.44
C SER A 124 -6.22 -19.02 -4.71
N ASP A 125 -5.91 -18.40 -5.84
CA ASP A 125 -4.56 -18.00 -6.23
C ASP A 125 -4.14 -16.64 -5.66
N ALA A 126 -5.08 -15.88 -5.04
CA ALA A 126 -4.80 -14.60 -4.41
C ALA A 126 -4.03 -14.71 -3.08
N VAL A 127 -3.99 -15.91 -2.48
CA VAL A 127 -3.34 -16.14 -1.19
C VAL A 127 -2.32 -17.27 -1.31
N GLN A 128 -1.11 -17.00 -0.87
CA GLN A 128 -0.04 -17.97 -0.74
C GLN A 128 0.34 -18.14 0.73
N VAL A 129 0.24 -19.36 1.24
CA VAL A 129 0.62 -19.73 2.59
C VAL A 129 1.91 -20.54 2.57
N THR A 130 2.88 -20.14 3.39
CA THR A 130 4.12 -20.88 3.59
C THR A 130 4.25 -21.20 5.06
N VAL A 131 4.52 -22.47 5.36
CA VAL A 131 4.71 -22.95 6.75
C VAL A 131 6.10 -23.52 6.89
N HIS A 132 6.81 -23.05 7.92
CA HIS A 132 8.09 -23.61 8.34
C HIS A 132 7.93 -24.32 9.68
N LYS A 133 8.54 -25.48 9.80
CA LYS A 133 8.63 -26.24 11.01
C LYS A 133 10.08 -26.18 11.52
N LYS A 134 10.24 -25.89 12.79
CA LYS A 134 11.51 -25.93 13.51
C LYS A 134 11.44 -27.07 14.53
N VAL A 135 12.44 -27.93 14.51
CA VAL A 135 12.62 -29.02 15.47
C VAL A 135 13.97 -28.87 16.14
N CYS A 136 13.99 -28.87 17.47
CA CYS A 136 15.22 -28.76 18.26
C CYS A 136 15.51 -30.09 18.96
N ASP A 137 16.77 -30.51 19.01
CA ASP A 137 17.22 -31.65 19.77
C ASP A 137 17.49 -31.29 21.25
N GLU A 138 17.85 -32.29 22.06
CA GLU A 138 18.16 -32.11 23.48
C GLU A 138 19.38 -31.19 23.73
N ASN A 139 20.23 -31.00 22.73
CA ASN A 139 21.41 -30.13 22.76
C ASN A 139 21.08 -28.68 22.24
N ASN A 140 19.80 -28.34 22.09
CA ASN A 140 19.33 -27.05 21.53
C ASN A 140 19.79 -26.80 20.10
N LYS A 141 20.19 -27.83 19.36
CA LYS A 141 20.46 -27.70 17.94
C LYS A 141 19.16 -27.81 17.16
N CYS A 142 18.77 -26.74 16.48
CA CYS A 142 17.49 -26.66 15.80
C CYS A 142 17.66 -26.78 14.27
N THR A 143 16.77 -27.54 13.65
CA THR A 143 16.66 -27.66 12.19
C THR A 143 15.32 -27.08 11.74
N THR A 144 15.34 -26.22 10.73
CA THR A 144 14.14 -25.63 10.15
C THR A 144 13.90 -26.19 8.76
N THR A 145 12.69 -26.68 8.53
CA THR A 145 12.25 -27.23 7.23
C THR A 145 10.96 -26.56 6.79
N LYS A 146 10.77 -26.40 5.48
CA LYS A 146 9.49 -25.99 4.92
C LYS A 146 8.55 -27.20 4.90
N LEU A 147 7.35 -27.05 5.46
CA LEU A 147 6.35 -28.11 5.41
C LEU A 147 5.73 -28.24 4.02
N ASN A 148 5.32 -29.48 3.73
CA ASN A 148 4.67 -29.85 2.46
C ASN A 148 3.33 -29.14 2.27
N ASN A 149 2.87 -29.14 1.01
CA ASN A 149 1.73 -28.36 0.53
C ASN A 149 0.39 -28.62 1.25
N ASN A 150 0.14 -29.82 1.81
CA ASN A 150 -1.14 -30.17 2.39
C ASN A 150 -1.52 -29.26 3.56
N PHE A 151 -0.62 -29.05 4.52
CA PHE A 151 -0.88 -28.20 5.69
C PHE A 151 -1.03 -26.71 5.29
N SER A 152 -0.18 -26.23 4.37
CA SER A 152 -0.30 -24.88 3.83
C SER A 152 -1.61 -24.69 3.07
N GLN A 153 -2.08 -25.72 2.39
CA GLN A 153 -3.35 -25.70 1.64
C GLN A 153 -4.54 -25.66 2.61
N GLU A 154 -4.52 -26.43 3.67
CA GLU A 154 -5.56 -26.43 4.71
C GLU A 154 -5.74 -25.05 5.35
N ILE A 155 -4.63 -24.41 5.72
CA ILE A 155 -4.66 -23.04 6.26
C ILE A 155 -5.24 -22.08 5.23
N LYS A 156 -4.80 -22.17 3.97
CA LYS A 156 -5.31 -21.34 2.86
C LYS A 156 -6.82 -21.51 2.69
N ASP A 157 -7.31 -22.74 2.69
CA ASP A 157 -8.74 -23.05 2.55
C ASP A 157 -9.56 -22.49 3.70
N LYS A 158 -9.04 -22.56 4.94
CA LYS A 158 -9.65 -21.94 6.12
C LYS A 158 -9.75 -20.42 5.99
N ILE A 159 -8.69 -19.77 5.52
CA ILE A 159 -8.68 -18.31 5.25
C ILE A 159 -9.72 -17.95 4.19
N LEU A 160 -9.75 -18.67 3.07
CA LEU A 160 -10.69 -18.43 1.97
C LEU A 160 -12.15 -18.66 2.40
N PHE A 161 -12.41 -19.68 3.20
CA PHE A 161 -13.74 -19.95 3.76
C PHE A 161 -14.19 -18.79 4.65
N SER A 162 -13.33 -18.34 5.57
CA SER A 162 -13.61 -17.21 6.45
C SER A 162 -13.86 -15.92 5.63
N ALA A 163 -13.05 -15.68 4.59
CA ALA A 163 -13.20 -14.51 3.73
C ALA A 163 -14.53 -14.51 2.96
N ARG A 164 -14.97 -15.68 2.46
CA ARG A 164 -16.28 -15.80 1.81
C ARG A 164 -17.42 -15.52 2.77
N SER A 165 -17.35 -16.03 3.98
CA SER A 165 -18.36 -15.77 5.02
C SER A 165 -18.45 -14.28 5.37
N MET A 166 -17.31 -13.61 5.58
CA MET A 166 -17.26 -12.17 5.82
C MET A 166 -17.82 -11.37 4.64
N ARG A 167 -17.49 -11.77 3.41
CA ARG A 167 -18.00 -11.08 2.22
C ARG A 167 -19.51 -11.14 2.13
N VAL A 168 -20.12 -12.28 2.45
CA VAL A 168 -21.58 -12.43 2.49
C VAL A 168 -22.20 -11.55 3.57
N GLU A 169 -21.58 -11.46 4.75
CA GLU A 169 -22.01 -10.59 5.82
C GLU A 169 -21.92 -9.11 5.45
N ASP A 170 -20.80 -8.67 4.87
CA ASP A 170 -20.59 -7.30 4.38
C ASP A 170 -21.69 -6.90 3.35
N LEU A 171 -22.08 -7.83 2.48
CA LEU A 171 -23.12 -7.59 1.48
C LEU A 171 -24.53 -7.47 2.08
N LYS A 172 -24.81 -8.22 3.16
CA LYS A 172 -26.10 -8.13 3.89
C LYS A 172 -26.24 -6.82 4.66
N ASN A 173 -25.13 -6.32 5.20
CA ASN A 173 -25.10 -5.13 6.04
C ASN A 173 -24.95 -3.82 5.25
N LYS A 174 -24.80 -3.88 3.92
CA LYS A 174 -24.85 -2.65 3.10
C LYS A 174 -26.25 -2.05 3.15
N PRO A 175 -26.36 -0.72 3.44
CA PRO A 175 -27.64 0.00 3.31
C PRO A 175 -28.16 -0.24 1.89
N LYS A 176 -29.44 -0.58 1.78
CA LYS A 176 -30.15 -0.56 0.49
C LYS A 176 -30.40 0.91 0.18
N ASP A 177 -29.66 1.44 -0.81
CA ASP A 177 -29.96 2.75 -1.41
C ASP A 177 -31.31 2.72 -2.11
#